data_996d9cc5caa1df7f4ef15a4b5ec9b624
#
_entry.id   996d9cc5caa1df7f4ef15a4b5ec9b624
#
_cell.length_a   1.000
_cell.length_b   1.000
_cell.length_c   1.000
_cell.angle_alpha   90.00
_cell.angle_beta   90.00
_cell.angle_gamma   90.00
#
_symmetry.space_group_name_H-M   'P 1'
#
loop_
_entity.id
_entity.type
_entity.pdbx_description
1 polymer ?
#
loop_
_entity_poly.entity_id
_entity_poly.type
_entity_poly.pdbx_seq_one_letter_code
_entity_poly.pdbx_strand_id
1 'polypeptide(L)'
;MEQHSEGLRVMVIDDSKTIRRTAETLLKKVGCDVITAVDGFDALAKIADTHPSIIFVDIMMPRLDGYQTCALIKNNSAFKSTPVIMLSS
;
A
#
# COMPACT_ATOMS: atom_id res chain seq x y z
N MET A 1 -21.86 -4.43 -15.62
CA MET A 1 -21.34 -3.63 -15.63
C MET A 1 -20.09 -3.70 -15.25
N GLU A 2 -19.45 -3.17 -15.48
CA GLU A 2 -18.32 -3.29 -15.29
C GLU A 2 -17.85 -3.06 -14.07
N GLN A 3 -16.99 -3.55 -13.54
CA GLN A 3 -16.57 -3.44 -12.43
C GLN A 3 -15.67 -2.43 -12.20
N HIS A 4 -15.82 -1.72 -11.42
CA HIS A 4 -15.20 -0.55 -11.30
C HIS A 4 -13.94 -0.54 -10.54
N SER A 5 -13.63 -1.51 -9.75
CA SER A 5 -12.35 -1.64 -9.07
C SER A 5 -11.36 -2.41 -9.92
N GLU A 6 -11.79 -2.90 -11.09
CA GLU A 6 -10.90 -3.58 -11.95
C GLU A 6 -9.82 -2.67 -12.44
N GLY A 7 -8.58 -3.04 -12.30
CA GLY A 7 -7.46 -2.20 -12.65
C GLY A 7 -6.98 -1.25 -11.56
N LEU A 8 -7.75 -1.12 -10.48
CA LEU A 8 -7.30 -0.33 -9.35
C LEU A 8 -6.15 -1.06 -8.67
N ARG A 9 -5.03 -0.40 -8.51
CA ARG A 9 -3.86 -0.99 -7.91
C ARG A 9 -3.72 -0.52 -6.48
N VAL A 10 -3.73 -1.45 -5.54
CA VAL A 10 -3.70 -1.16 -4.11
C VAL A 10 -2.43 -1.71 -3.50
N MET A 11 -1.67 -0.87 -2.82
CA MET A 11 -0.50 -1.32 -2.08
C MET A 11 -0.87 -1.44 -0.61
N VAL A 12 -0.48 -2.55 0.01
CA VAL A 12 -0.70 -2.79 1.43
C VAL A 12 0.65 -2.99 2.10
N ILE A 13 0.99 -2.12 3.03
CA ILE A 13 2.26 -2.13 3.74
C ILE A 13 2.01 -2.51 5.18
N ASP A 14 2.44 -3.70 5.57
CA ASP A 14 2.25 -4.19 6.93
C ASP A 14 3.30 -5.26 7.21
N ASP A 15 3.88 -5.26 8.39
CA ASP A 15 4.89 -6.25 8.75
C ASP A 15 4.26 -7.61 9.10
N SER A 16 2.96 -7.67 9.30
CA SER A 16 2.26 -8.90 9.59
C SER A 16 1.90 -9.66 8.33
N LYS A 17 2.42 -10.86 8.17
CA LYS A 17 2.10 -11.71 7.03
C LYS A 17 0.61 -12.04 6.97
N THR A 18 -0.01 -12.26 8.11
CA THR A 18 -1.43 -12.57 8.20
C THR A 18 -2.28 -11.40 7.69
N ILE A 19 -1.95 -10.19 8.12
CA ILE A 19 -2.67 -9.00 7.68
C ILE A 19 -2.50 -8.81 6.17
N ARG A 20 -1.27 -8.93 5.67
CA ARG A 20 -1.02 -8.78 4.23
C ARG A 20 -1.82 -9.80 3.41
N ARG A 21 -1.85 -11.06 3.85
CA ARG A 21 -2.59 -12.11 3.14
C ARG A 21 -4.08 -11.87 3.17
N THR A 22 -4.61 -11.47 4.32
CA THR A 22 -6.04 -11.20 4.46
C THR A 22 -6.45 -10.04 3.56
N ALA A 23 -5.70 -8.95 3.60
CA ALA A 23 -5.98 -7.80 2.75
C ALA A 23 -5.91 -8.16 1.28
N GLU A 24 -4.89 -8.90 0.89
CA GLU A 24 -4.70 -9.32 -0.50
C GLU A 24 -5.89 -10.16 -0.98
N THR A 25 -6.30 -11.12 -0.18
CA THR A 25 -7.42 -11.99 -0.53
C THR A 25 -8.71 -11.20 -0.70
N LEU A 26 -9.00 -10.31 0.23
CA LEU A 26 -10.24 -9.53 0.18
C LEU A 26 -10.25 -8.55 -0.98
N LEU A 27 -9.15 -7.88 -1.22
CA LEU A 27 -9.07 -6.89 -2.29
C LEU A 27 -9.09 -7.55 -3.66
N LYS A 28 -8.48 -8.69 -3.82
CA LYS A 28 -8.54 -9.43 -5.08
C LYS A 28 -9.94 -9.90 -5.40
N LYS A 29 -10.74 -10.22 -4.38
CA LYS A 29 -12.13 -10.62 -4.59
C LYS A 29 -12.96 -9.53 -5.24
N VAL A 30 -12.62 -8.28 -5.00
CA VAL A 30 -13.36 -7.16 -5.59
C VAL A 30 -12.67 -6.59 -6.84
N GLY A 31 -11.71 -7.30 -7.38
CA GLY A 31 -11.13 -6.94 -8.67
C GLY A 31 -9.90 -6.05 -8.63
N CYS A 32 -9.33 -5.82 -7.46
CA CYS A 32 -8.13 -5.00 -7.35
C CYS A 32 -6.86 -5.79 -7.66
N ASP A 33 -5.88 -5.12 -8.23
CA ASP A 33 -4.51 -5.62 -8.25
C ASP A 33 -3.88 -5.25 -6.92
N VAL A 34 -3.25 -6.18 -6.25
CA VAL A 34 -2.69 -5.94 -4.92
C VAL A 34 -1.19 -6.13 -4.92
N ILE A 35 -0.49 -5.12 -4.39
CA ILE A 35 0.95 -5.19 -4.16
C ILE A 35 1.13 -5.16 -2.65
N THR A 36 1.88 -6.10 -2.10
CA THR A 36 2.15 -6.10 -0.66
C THR A 36 3.60 -5.73 -0.40
N ALA A 37 3.84 -5.08 0.72
CA ALA A 37 5.18 -4.73 1.16
C ALA A 37 5.30 -5.01 2.65
N VAL A 38 6.45 -5.49 3.07
CA VAL A 38 6.66 -5.90 4.47
C VAL A 38 7.01 -4.72 5.37
N ASP A 39 7.54 -3.66 4.80
CA ASP A 39 7.88 -2.44 5.55
C ASP A 39 7.99 -1.27 4.58
N GLY A 40 8.33 -0.11 5.12
CA GLY A 40 8.44 1.10 4.31
C GLY A 40 9.55 1.05 3.27
N PHE A 41 10.65 0.39 3.59
CA PHE A 41 11.77 0.28 2.63
C PHE A 41 11.36 -0.61 1.45
N ASP A 42 10.68 -1.72 1.72
CA ASP A 42 10.18 -2.60 0.67
C ASP A 42 9.17 -1.87 -0.20
N ALA A 43 8.29 -1.08 0.42
CA ALA A 43 7.31 -0.28 -0.30
C ALA A 43 7.98 0.72 -1.23
N LEU A 44 8.98 1.44 -0.76
CA LEU A 44 9.69 2.42 -1.58
C LEU A 44 10.39 1.76 -2.76
N ALA A 45 10.90 0.55 -2.56
CA ALA A 45 11.54 -0.19 -3.64
C ALA A 45 10.55 -0.62 -4.71
N LYS A 46 9.30 -0.87 -4.34
CA LYS A 46 8.28 -1.37 -5.27
C LYS A 46 7.45 -0.28 -5.92
N ILE A 47 7.37 0.89 -5.28
CA ILE A 47 6.37 1.88 -5.67
C ILE A 47 6.57 2.43 -7.08
N ALA A 48 7.81 2.62 -7.47
CA ALA A 48 8.13 3.18 -8.78
C ALA A 48 7.70 2.27 -9.93
N ASP A 49 7.78 0.95 -9.72
CA ASP A 49 7.44 -0.01 -10.76
C ASP A 49 5.95 -0.34 -10.78
N THR A 50 5.26 -0.17 -9.67
CA THR A 50 3.89 -0.63 -9.53
C THR A 50 2.85 0.49 -9.65
N HIS A 51 3.23 1.71 -9.38
CA HIS A 51 2.33 2.87 -9.48
C HIS A 51 0.96 2.62 -8.83
N PRO A 52 0.93 2.39 -7.51
CA PRO A 52 -0.36 2.13 -6.87
C PRO A 52 -1.30 3.33 -6.92
N SER A 53 -2.57 3.06 -7.01
CA SER A 53 -3.61 4.08 -7.00
C SER A 53 -3.92 4.54 -5.58
N ILE A 54 -3.73 3.64 -4.61
CA ILE A 54 -3.96 3.94 -3.19
C ILE A 54 -3.04 3.06 -2.36
N ILE A 55 -2.60 3.57 -1.22
CA ILE A 55 -1.68 2.87 -0.34
C ILE A 55 -2.26 2.82 1.06
N PHE A 56 -2.33 1.61 1.63
CA PHE A 56 -2.66 1.42 3.03
C PHE A 56 -1.39 1.05 3.77
N VAL A 57 -1.09 1.75 4.86
CA VAL A 57 0.13 1.52 5.60
C VAL A 57 -0.14 1.39 7.09
N ASP A 58 0.44 0.36 7.71
CA ASP A 58 0.38 0.19 9.16
C ASP A 58 1.27 1.25 9.81
N ILE A 59 0.74 1.95 10.82
CA ILE A 59 1.49 2.95 11.55
C ILE A 59 2.61 2.29 12.36
N MET A 60 2.32 1.14 12.93
CA MET A 60 3.22 0.48 13.87
C MET A 60 4.12 -0.52 13.18
N MET A 61 5.15 -0.02 12.53
CA MET A 61 6.14 -0.88 11.88
C MET A 61 7.51 -0.64 12.50
N PRO A 62 8.35 -1.69 12.56
CA PRO A 62 9.59 -1.58 13.34
C PRO A 62 10.62 -0.64 12.73
N ARG A 63 11.02 -0.63 11.59
CA ARG A 63 12.17 0.16 11.14
C ARG A 63 11.78 1.51 10.58
N LEU A 64 10.84 1.54 9.70
CA LEU A 64 10.36 2.76 9.08
C LEU A 64 8.85 2.75 9.29
N ASP A 65 8.36 3.53 10.21
CA ASP A 65 6.95 3.48 10.58
C ASP A 65 6.05 4.09 9.51
N GLY A 66 4.74 4.00 9.71
CA GLY A 66 3.77 4.47 8.73
C GLY A 66 3.87 5.96 8.44
N TYR A 67 4.17 6.77 9.45
CA TYR A 67 4.31 8.22 9.25
C TYR A 67 5.54 8.55 8.43
N GLN A 68 6.66 7.91 8.73
CA GLN A 68 7.91 8.10 7.99
C GLN A 68 7.76 7.61 6.56
N THR A 69 7.12 6.46 6.37
CA THR A 69 6.86 5.91 5.05
C THR A 69 5.99 6.86 4.23
N CYS A 70 4.93 7.38 4.83
CA CYS A 70 4.04 8.32 4.16
C CYS A 70 4.81 9.57 3.73
N ALA A 71 5.64 10.11 4.61
CA ALA A 71 6.42 11.30 4.30
C ALA A 71 7.35 11.08 3.12
N LEU A 72 8.01 9.94 3.06
CA LEU A 72 8.92 9.62 1.97
C LEU A 72 8.18 9.43 0.65
N ILE A 73 7.03 8.79 0.68
CA ILE A 73 6.21 8.62 -0.52
C ILE A 73 5.74 9.98 -1.03
N LYS A 74 5.22 10.80 -0.15
CA LYS A 74 4.68 12.11 -0.52
C LYS A 74 5.76 13.09 -0.98
N ASN A 75 6.99 12.86 -0.56
CA ASN A 75 8.11 13.68 -0.99
C ASN A 75 8.51 13.43 -2.44
N ASN A 76 8.06 12.34 -3.02
CA ASN A 76 8.30 12.04 -4.42
C ASN A 76 7.18 12.67 -5.24
N SER A 77 7.52 13.55 -6.17
CA SER A 77 6.52 14.29 -6.95
C SER A 77 5.60 13.36 -7.75
N ALA A 78 6.07 12.20 -8.14
CA ALA A 78 5.26 11.24 -8.89
C ALA A 78 4.12 10.66 -8.05
N PHE A 79 4.25 10.66 -6.72
CA PHE A 79 3.26 10.08 -5.82
C PHE A 79 2.65 11.08 -4.86
N LYS A 80 2.85 12.36 -5.12
CA LYS A 80 2.38 13.42 -4.24
C LYS A 80 0.86 13.39 -4.09
N SER A 81 0.14 13.03 -5.12
CA SER A 81 -1.33 12.97 -5.07
C SER A 81 -1.87 11.58 -4.75
N THR A 82 -1.03 10.57 -4.59
CA THR A 82 -1.49 9.23 -4.29
C THR A 82 -2.02 9.17 -2.85
N PRO A 83 -3.27 8.77 -2.63
CA PRO A 83 -3.80 8.68 -1.27
C PRO A 83 -3.04 7.64 -0.46
N VAL A 84 -2.64 8.01 0.75
CA VAL A 84 -2.00 7.12 1.70
C VAL A 84 -2.86 7.09 2.94
N ILE A 85 -3.41 5.92 3.27
CA ILE A 85 -4.29 5.74 4.41
C ILE A 85 -3.54 4.98 5.48
N MET A 86 -3.35 5.60 6.62
CA MET A 86 -2.65 4.99 7.74
C MET A 86 -3.61 4.24 8.63
N LEU A 87 -3.22 3.01 8.98
CA LEU A 87 -4.05 2.15 9.79
C LEU A 87 -3.40 1.93 11.15
N SER A 88 -4.17 2.04 12.20
CA SER A 88 -3.68 1.69 13.53
C SER A 88 -4.25 0.34 13.93
N SER A 89 -3.44 -0.46 14.53
CA SER A 89 -3.88 -1.78 14.98
C SER A 89 -4.41 -1.76 16.40
#